data_def26aa8eae115614135e12ff608d313
#
_entry.id   def26aa8eae115614135e12ff608d313
#
_cell.length_a   1.000
_cell.length_b   1.000
_cell.length_c   1.000
_cell.angle_alpha   90.00
_cell.angle_beta   90.00
_cell.angle_gamma   90.00
#
_symmetry.space_group_name_H-M   'P 1'
#
loop_
_entity.id
_entity.type
_entity.pdbx_description
1 polymer ?
#
loop_
_entity_poly.entity_id
_entity_poly.type
_entity_poly.pdbx_seq_one_letter_code
_entity_poly.pdbx_strand_id
1 'polypeptide(L)'
;MVSDKAKKCVHCGEVLIPEEKKYCMECGAELIEGMSECPNCGCPVEEQLNAQLNEKPQKVEVTGVKVTRKIKIIIGIAIAVLILGGVTIFGVTQYQKKKAAKEYAESVKTYSDNLELATVTMLKGAGDAEDCGNLIKNVWYNAIYKEKDDETDKYTRPDGYFVSDFNDALGNLFVDSSFSSKIDSIDKNQDTVNSLMKKLKNPPEEYKDASDALSDFYDAYLALTGCATDPSGSLQTYSSTFNDADTDTLNSYKAMQQYLGD
;
A
#
# COMPACT_ATOMS: atom_id res chain seq x y z
N MET A 1 -1.46 -60.04 -17.30
CA MET A 1 -2.09 -59.52 -16.08
C MET A 1 -1.11 -59.68 -14.94
N VAL A 2 -0.78 -58.62 -14.24
CA VAL A 2 0.11 -58.66 -13.07
C VAL A 2 -0.82 -58.63 -11.85
N SER A 3 -0.53 -59.44 -10.83
CA SER A 3 -1.33 -59.50 -9.59
C SER A 3 -1.27 -58.19 -8.85
N ASP A 4 -2.39 -57.74 -8.27
CA ASP A 4 -2.54 -56.48 -7.48
C ASP A 4 -1.58 -56.39 -6.25
N LYS A 5 -0.86 -57.48 -5.93
CA LYS A 5 0.09 -57.57 -4.83
C LYS A 5 1.56 -57.70 -5.31
N ALA A 6 1.82 -57.59 -6.60
CA ALA A 6 3.16 -57.72 -7.14
C ALA A 6 3.96 -56.44 -6.95
N LYS A 7 5.07 -56.48 -6.22
CA LYS A 7 5.95 -55.35 -5.96
C LYS A 7 6.83 -54.94 -7.16
N LYS A 8 7.06 -55.88 -8.11
CA LYS A 8 7.81 -55.62 -9.34
C LYS A 8 7.20 -56.39 -10.51
N CYS A 9 7.23 -55.79 -11.69
CA CYS A 9 6.86 -56.43 -12.92
C CYS A 9 7.88 -57.53 -13.30
N VAL A 10 7.43 -58.78 -13.44
CA VAL A 10 8.32 -59.89 -13.75
C VAL A 10 8.86 -59.86 -15.20
N HIS A 11 8.29 -59.02 -16.07
CA HIS A 11 8.68 -58.89 -17.48
C HIS A 11 9.66 -57.76 -17.75
N CYS A 12 9.49 -56.57 -17.09
CA CYS A 12 10.35 -55.41 -17.32
C CYS A 12 11.15 -54.96 -16.07
N GLY A 13 10.90 -55.60 -14.90
CA GLY A 13 11.59 -55.24 -13.65
C GLY A 13 11.12 -53.97 -12.99
N GLU A 14 10.13 -53.28 -13.55
CA GLU A 14 9.62 -51.99 -13.02
C GLU A 14 8.93 -52.19 -11.67
N VAL A 15 9.17 -51.26 -10.73
CA VAL A 15 8.59 -51.27 -9.40
C VAL A 15 7.13 -50.76 -9.52
N LEU A 16 6.19 -51.60 -9.12
CA LEU A 16 4.74 -51.33 -9.26
C LEU A 16 4.09 -50.73 -8.01
N ILE A 17 4.80 -50.73 -6.87
CA ILE A 17 4.35 -50.13 -5.64
C ILE A 17 5.46 -49.13 -5.24
N PRO A 18 5.15 -47.83 -5.16
CA PRO A 18 6.12 -46.87 -4.65
C PRO A 18 6.45 -47.21 -3.21
N GLU A 19 7.75 -47.15 -2.85
CA GLU A 19 8.18 -47.32 -1.46
C GLU A 19 7.49 -46.28 -0.59
N GLU A 20 6.86 -46.72 0.49
CA GLU A 20 6.22 -45.80 1.45
C GLU A 20 7.32 -44.93 2.06
N LYS A 21 7.32 -43.65 1.71
CA LYS A 21 8.24 -42.69 2.28
C LYS A 21 7.92 -42.50 3.76
N LYS A 22 8.90 -42.68 4.60
CA LYS A 22 8.78 -42.50 6.05
C LYS A 22 9.25 -41.09 6.40
N TYR A 23 8.52 -40.44 7.28
CA TYR A 23 8.77 -39.07 7.74
C TYR A 23 9.00 -39.03 9.24
N CYS A 24 9.88 -38.16 9.70
CA CYS A 24 10.11 -37.92 11.13
C CYS A 24 8.85 -37.30 11.76
N MET A 25 8.38 -37.88 12.86
CA MET A 25 7.17 -37.42 13.56
C MET A 25 7.35 -36.08 14.26
N GLU A 26 8.60 -35.70 14.58
CA GLU A 26 8.92 -34.45 15.27
C GLU A 26 9.11 -33.26 14.32
N CYS A 27 9.73 -33.46 13.15
CA CYS A 27 10.08 -32.36 12.26
C CYS A 27 9.59 -32.50 10.80
N GLY A 28 8.95 -33.63 10.46
CA GLY A 28 8.42 -33.90 9.13
C GLY A 28 9.46 -34.18 8.04
N ALA A 29 10.75 -34.27 8.35
CA ALA A 29 11.80 -34.59 7.36
C ALA A 29 11.67 -36.02 6.86
N GLU A 30 11.94 -36.24 5.57
CA GLU A 30 11.95 -37.59 4.95
C GLU A 30 13.08 -38.45 5.54
N LEU A 31 12.75 -39.68 5.97
CA LEU A 31 13.67 -40.60 6.58
C LEU A 31 14.02 -41.70 5.60
N ILE A 32 15.34 -42.00 5.44
CA ILE A 32 15.84 -43.09 4.62
C ILE A 32 15.97 -44.35 5.49
N GLU A 33 15.62 -45.50 4.92
CA GLU A 33 15.65 -46.78 5.62
C GLU A 33 17.06 -47.10 6.15
N GLY A 34 17.16 -47.41 7.46
CA GLY A 34 18.40 -47.70 8.14
C GLY A 34 19.07 -46.58 8.92
N MET A 35 18.42 -45.41 9.04
CA MET A 35 18.91 -44.33 9.88
C MET A 35 18.50 -44.54 11.36
N SER A 36 19.45 -44.38 12.26
CA SER A 36 19.22 -44.42 13.71
C SER A 36 18.72 -43.12 14.30
N GLU A 37 19.02 -41.99 13.62
CA GLU A 37 18.62 -40.64 14.05
C GLU A 37 18.19 -39.80 12.84
N CYS A 38 17.25 -38.90 13.06
CA CYS A 38 16.79 -37.96 12.03
C CYS A 38 17.89 -36.93 11.69
N PRO A 39 18.29 -36.75 10.43
CA PRO A 39 19.36 -35.84 10.05
C PRO A 39 19.02 -34.37 10.22
N ASN A 40 17.75 -34.05 10.39
CA ASN A 40 17.28 -32.67 10.51
C ASN A 40 17.10 -32.22 11.98
N CYS A 41 16.64 -33.10 12.88
CA CYS A 41 16.35 -32.73 14.27
C CYS A 41 17.06 -33.61 15.33
N GLY A 42 17.82 -34.66 14.92
CA GLY A 42 18.54 -35.53 15.83
C GLY A 42 17.67 -36.51 16.62
N CYS A 43 16.39 -36.63 16.37
CA CYS A 43 15.49 -37.54 17.09
C CYS A 43 15.79 -39.02 16.69
N PRO A 44 15.82 -39.97 17.67
CA PRO A 44 15.98 -41.37 17.41
C PRO A 44 14.85 -41.96 16.55
N VAL A 45 15.21 -42.63 15.46
CA VAL A 45 14.25 -43.20 14.50
C VAL A 45 13.73 -44.57 14.96
N GLU A 46 14.51 -45.33 15.72
CA GLU A 46 14.14 -46.67 16.19
C GLU A 46 12.94 -46.67 17.16
N GLU A 47 12.83 -45.66 18.00
CA GLU A 47 11.66 -45.51 18.90
C GLU A 47 10.38 -45.20 18.12
N GLN A 48 10.49 -44.46 17.03
CA GLN A 48 9.34 -44.08 16.20
C GLN A 48 8.81 -45.26 15.35
N LEU A 49 9.68 -46.13 14.89
CA LEU A 49 9.30 -47.36 14.18
C LEU A 49 8.62 -48.38 15.08
N ASN A 50 9.07 -48.51 16.33
CA ASN A 50 8.48 -49.43 17.30
C ASN A 50 7.09 -48.97 17.79
N ALA A 51 6.83 -47.66 17.80
CA ALA A 51 5.52 -47.12 18.13
C ALA A 51 4.46 -47.45 17.07
N GLN A 52 4.86 -47.51 15.79
CA GLN A 52 3.93 -47.87 14.67
C GLN A 52 3.68 -49.39 14.55
N LEU A 53 4.58 -50.23 15.03
CA LEU A 53 4.46 -51.69 14.94
C LEU A 53 3.70 -52.35 16.11
N ASN A 54 3.47 -51.63 17.20
CA ASN A 54 2.86 -52.16 18.40
C ASN A 54 1.38 -51.80 18.63
N GLU A 55 0.74 -51.15 17.67
CA GLU A 55 -0.74 -51.03 17.72
C GLU A 55 -1.43 -52.30 17.21
N LYS A 56 -1.28 -53.39 17.95
CA LYS A 56 -2.32 -54.40 17.93
C LYS A 56 -3.59 -53.80 18.53
N PRO A 57 -4.77 -53.97 17.88
CA PRO A 57 -6.00 -53.52 18.48
C PRO A 57 -6.20 -54.27 19.80
N GLN A 58 -5.93 -53.66 20.94
CA GLN A 58 -6.37 -54.13 22.20
C GLN A 58 -7.87 -54.14 22.18
N LYS A 59 -8.49 -55.34 22.14
CA LYS A 59 -9.85 -55.49 22.55
C LYS A 59 -9.92 -55.08 24.00
N VAL A 60 -10.31 -53.85 24.26
CA VAL A 60 -10.73 -53.40 25.59
C VAL A 60 -12.06 -54.11 25.83
N GLU A 61 -12.05 -55.20 26.55
CA GLU A 61 -13.26 -55.72 27.19
C GLU A 61 -13.74 -54.65 28.14
N VAL A 62 -14.69 -53.85 27.71
CA VAL A 62 -15.44 -52.94 28.57
C VAL A 62 -16.26 -53.80 29.52
N THR A 63 -15.65 -54.19 30.65
CA THR A 63 -16.41 -54.68 31.80
C THR A 63 -17.43 -53.60 32.13
N GLY A 64 -18.69 -53.88 31.90
CA GLY A 64 -19.80 -52.95 31.94
C GLY A 64 -19.80 -52.09 33.21
N VAL A 65 -19.27 -50.88 33.12
CA VAL A 65 -19.57 -49.85 34.08
C VAL A 65 -21.05 -49.57 33.99
N LYS A 66 -21.82 -50.02 34.98
CA LYS A 66 -23.23 -49.70 35.14
C LYS A 66 -23.32 -48.17 35.31
N VAL A 67 -23.42 -47.48 34.18
CA VAL A 67 -23.57 -46.01 34.12
C VAL A 67 -24.92 -45.70 34.76
N THR A 68 -24.90 -45.25 36.03
CA THR A 68 -26.11 -44.88 36.75
C THR A 68 -26.80 -43.71 36.03
N ARG A 69 -28.13 -43.61 36.17
CA ARG A 69 -28.93 -42.55 35.54
C ARG A 69 -28.36 -41.15 35.81
N LYS A 70 -27.75 -40.95 36.98
CA LYS A 70 -27.05 -39.67 37.36
C LYS A 70 -25.82 -39.38 36.50
N ILE A 71 -24.98 -40.39 36.18
CA ILE A 71 -23.78 -40.26 35.33
C ILE A 71 -24.16 -39.92 33.89
N LYS A 72 -25.21 -40.56 33.34
CA LYS A 72 -25.74 -40.23 32.00
C LYS A 72 -26.20 -38.78 31.91
N ILE A 73 -26.86 -38.26 32.96
CA ILE A 73 -27.29 -36.85 33.00
C ILE A 73 -26.09 -35.89 33.04
N ILE A 74 -25.06 -36.18 33.86
CA ILE A 74 -23.84 -35.37 33.98
C ILE A 74 -23.10 -35.32 32.63
N ILE A 75 -22.94 -36.47 31.96
CA ILE A 75 -22.31 -36.54 30.61
C ILE A 75 -23.14 -35.76 29.60
N GLY A 76 -24.46 -35.87 29.63
CA GLY A 76 -25.35 -35.10 28.73
C GLY A 76 -25.22 -33.58 28.93
N ILE A 77 -25.15 -33.12 30.18
CA ILE A 77 -24.95 -31.70 30.51
C ILE A 77 -23.56 -31.22 30.05
N ALA A 78 -22.51 -32.02 30.28
CA ALA A 78 -21.15 -31.68 29.85
C ALA A 78 -21.05 -31.55 28.32
N ILE A 79 -21.66 -32.46 27.56
CA ILE A 79 -21.72 -32.38 26.09
C ILE A 79 -22.54 -31.16 25.63
N ALA A 80 -23.67 -30.89 26.26
CA ALA A 80 -24.49 -29.71 25.93
C ALA A 80 -23.72 -28.39 26.18
N VAL A 81 -22.95 -28.28 27.27
CA VAL A 81 -22.10 -27.11 27.58
C VAL A 81 -20.98 -26.95 26.52
N LEU A 82 -20.35 -28.06 26.12
CA LEU A 82 -19.32 -28.03 25.07
C LEU A 82 -19.88 -27.60 23.72
N ILE A 83 -21.07 -28.07 23.34
CA ILE A 83 -21.75 -27.68 22.08
C ILE A 83 -22.14 -26.20 22.16
N LEU A 84 -22.75 -25.74 23.23
CA LEU A 84 -23.13 -24.33 23.40
C LEU A 84 -21.90 -23.42 23.43
N GLY A 85 -20.82 -23.82 24.12
CA GLY A 85 -19.55 -23.12 24.09
C GLY A 85 -18.92 -23.03 22.69
N GLY A 86 -18.94 -24.14 21.96
CA GLY A 86 -18.44 -24.18 20.58
C GLY A 86 -19.23 -23.29 19.63
N VAL A 87 -20.56 -23.29 19.71
CA VAL A 87 -21.44 -22.44 18.89
C VAL A 87 -21.22 -20.94 19.20
N THR A 88 -21.09 -20.59 20.48
CA THR A 88 -20.84 -19.18 20.86
C THR A 88 -19.47 -18.69 20.40
N ILE A 89 -18.41 -19.49 20.58
CA ILE A 89 -17.07 -19.15 20.10
C ILE A 89 -17.06 -19.00 18.58
N PHE A 90 -17.66 -19.94 17.86
CA PHE A 90 -17.75 -19.86 16.39
C PHE A 90 -18.56 -18.63 15.94
N GLY A 91 -19.69 -18.34 16.58
CA GLY A 91 -20.51 -17.17 16.28
C GLY A 91 -19.75 -15.85 16.52
N VAL A 92 -19.04 -15.74 17.65
CA VAL A 92 -18.22 -14.55 17.96
C VAL A 92 -17.08 -14.40 16.96
N THR A 93 -16.38 -15.47 16.59
CA THR A 93 -15.29 -15.38 15.62
C THR A 93 -15.77 -14.98 14.23
N GLN A 94 -16.93 -15.47 13.78
CA GLN A 94 -17.54 -15.06 12.51
C GLN A 94 -17.99 -13.60 12.54
N TYR A 95 -18.58 -13.17 13.65
CA TYR A 95 -18.97 -11.76 13.82
C TYR A 95 -17.76 -10.83 13.81
N GLN A 96 -16.67 -11.16 14.51
CA GLN A 96 -15.42 -10.38 14.52
C GLN A 96 -14.78 -10.31 13.14
N LYS A 97 -14.76 -11.43 12.39
CA LYS A 97 -14.25 -11.45 11.01
C LYS A 97 -15.07 -10.55 10.09
N LYS A 98 -16.40 -10.60 10.18
CA LYS A 98 -17.28 -9.72 9.37
C LYS A 98 -17.11 -8.25 9.74
N LYS A 99 -16.96 -7.93 11.02
CA LYS A 99 -16.71 -6.57 11.51
C LYS A 99 -15.37 -6.05 10.99
N ALA A 100 -14.30 -6.83 11.15
CA ALA A 100 -12.97 -6.46 10.67
C ALA A 100 -12.94 -6.28 9.13
N ALA A 101 -13.61 -7.14 8.37
CA ALA A 101 -13.71 -7.01 6.92
C ALA A 101 -14.47 -5.73 6.52
N LYS A 102 -15.52 -5.35 7.24
CA LYS A 102 -16.25 -4.11 7.00
C LYS A 102 -15.39 -2.88 7.32
N GLU A 103 -14.73 -2.87 8.49
CA GLU A 103 -13.82 -1.78 8.89
C GLU A 103 -12.67 -1.62 7.89
N TYR A 104 -12.11 -2.74 7.39
CA TYR A 104 -11.10 -2.71 6.34
C TYR A 104 -11.64 -2.11 5.04
N ALA A 105 -12.79 -2.55 4.56
CA ALA A 105 -13.42 -2.01 3.35
C ALA A 105 -13.73 -0.51 3.46
N GLU A 106 -14.17 -0.04 4.64
CA GLU A 106 -14.40 1.39 4.91
C GLU A 106 -13.08 2.17 4.92
N SER A 107 -11.99 1.60 5.47
CA SER A 107 -10.68 2.22 5.46
C SER A 107 -10.10 2.33 4.05
N VAL A 108 -10.23 1.28 3.23
CA VAL A 108 -9.83 1.26 1.81
C VAL A 108 -10.58 2.33 1.03
N LYS A 109 -11.90 2.39 1.19
CA LYS A 109 -12.71 3.43 0.54
C LYS A 109 -12.27 4.84 0.95
N THR A 110 -12.07 5.07 2.25
CA THR A 110 -11.63 6.37 2.76
C THR A 110 -10.26 6.75 2.22
N TYR A 111 -9.35 5.77 2.07
CA TYR A 111 -8.04 6.00 1.46
C TYR A 111 -8.18 6.40 0.00
N SER A 112 -8.99 5.68 -0.78
CA SER A 112 -9.28 5.99 -2.19
C SER A 112 -9.86 7.39 -2.35
N ASP A 113 -10.88 7.74 -1.56
CA ASP A 113 -11.52 9.06 -1.61
C ASP A 113 -10.50 10.19 -1.30
N ASN A 114 -9.60 9.99 -0.31
CA ASN A 114 -8.56 10.97 0.01
C ASN A 114 -7.46 11.05 -1.04
N LEU A 115 -7.10 9.94 -1.69
CA LEU A 115 -6.12 9.89 -2.77
C LEU A 115 -6.61 10.68 -3.99
N GLU A 116 -7.84 10.47 -4.41
CA GLU A 116 -8.47 11.22 -5.49
C GLU A 116 -8.53 12.72 -5.15
N LEU A 117 -9.01 13.04 -3.92
CA LEU A 117 -9.09 14.43 -3.47
C LEU A 117 -7.71 15.10 -3.42
N ALA A 118 -6.66 14.41 -2.96
CA ALA A 118 -5.31 14.94 -2.95
C ALA A 118 -4.81 15.22 -4.37
N THR A 119 -5.01 14.28 -5.30
CA THR A 119 -4.61 14.42 -6.70
C THR A 119 -5.28 15.62 -7.37
N VAL A 120 -6.61 15.75 -7.22
CA VAL A 120 -7.36 16.88 -7.82
C VAL A 120 -6.97 18.21 -7.18
N THR A 121 -6.71 18.21 -5.86
CA THR A 121 -6.28 19.42 -5.14
C THR A 121 -4.90 19.86 -5.60
N MET A 122 -3.95 18.94 -5.76
CA MET A 122 -2.61 19.23 -6.31
C MET A 122 -2.69 19.74 -7.74
N LEU A 123 -3.48 19.08 -8.60
CA LEU A 123 -3.65 19.51 -10.00
C LEU A 123 -4.15 20.94 -10.10
N LYS A 124 -5.14 21.30 -9.27
CA LYS A 124 -5.64 22.69 -9.22
C LYS A 124 -4.57 23.67 -8.78
N GLY A 125 -3.84 23.38 -7.71
CA GLY A 125 -2.78 24.25 -7.22
C GLY A 125 -1.59 24.35 -8.19
N ALA A 126 -1.29 23.27 -8.92
CA ALA A 126 -0.30 23.26 -9.98
C ALA A 126 -0.68 24.22 -11.13
N GLY A 127 -1.93 24.18 -11.59
CA GLY A 127 -2.42 25.13 -12.62
C GLY A 127 -2.36 26.58 -12.15
N ASP A 128 -2.77 26.86 -10.90
CA ASP A 128 -2.63 28.21 -10.32
C ASP A 128 -1.14 28.66 -10.26
N ALA A 129 -0.22 27.73 -9.95
CA ALA A 129 1.22 28.00 -9.89
C ALA A 129 1.85 28.18 -11.29
N GLU A 130 1.41 27.39 -12.29
CA GLU A 130 1.84 27.56 -13.67
C GLU A 130 1.47 28.95 -14.21
N ASP A 131 0.24 29.42 -14.01
CA ASP A 131 -0.21 30.76 -14.37
C ASP A 131 0.68 31.82 -13.70
N CYS A 132 0.91 31.72 -12.39
CA CYS A 132 1.74 32.66 -11.65
C CYS A 132 3.20 32.65 -12.13
N GLY A 133 3.78 31.46 -12.32
CA GLY A 133 5.16 31.31 -12.76
C GLY A 133 5.40 31.86 -14.17
N ASN A 134 4.46 31.66 -15.08
CA ASN A 134 4.50 32.24 -16.42
C ASN A 134 4.44 33.78 -16.36
N LEU A 135 3.57 34.35 -15.53
CA LEU A 135 3.48 35.79 -15.37
C LEU A 135 4.79 36.36 -14.74
N ILE A 136 5.36 35.70 -13.74
CA ILE A 136 6.66 36.08 -13.16
C ILE A 136 7.73 36.10 -14.24
N LYS A 137 7.85 35.05 -15.06
CA LYS A 137 8.80 34.98 -16.19
C LYS A 137 8.62 36.17 -17.14
N ASN A 138 7.39 36.44 -17.55
CA ASN A 138 7.08 37.50 -18.51
C ASN A 138 7.40 38.87 -17.94
N VAL A 139 7.01 39.17 -16.70
CA VAL A 139 7.37 40.43 -16.03
C VAL A 139 8.87 40.60 -15.91
N TRP A 140 9.57 39.55 -15.48
CA TRP A 140 11.02 39.56 -15.34
C TRP A 140 11.73 39.80 -16.68
N TYR A 141 11.32 39.03 -17.71
CA TYR A 141 11.85 39.18 -19.07
C TYR A 141 11.62 40.60 -19.63
N ASN A 142 10.37 41.09 -19.58
CA ASN A 142 10.01 42.38 -20.15
C ASN A 142 10.67 43.54 -19.37
N ALA A 143 10.90 43.41 -18.08
CA ALA A 143 11.66 44.39 -17.30
C ALA A 143 13.15 44.47 -17.70
N ILE A 144 13.82 43.33 -17.98
CA ILE A 144 15.22 43.26 -18.40
C ILE A 144 15.38 43.78 -19.84
N TYR A 145 14.57 43.25 -20.76
CA TYR A 145 14.74 43.51 -22.22
C TYR A 145 13.99 44.73 -22.72
N LYS A 146 13.24 45.40 -21.81
CA LYS A 146 12.43 46.59 -22.10
C LYS A 146 11.39 46.32 -23.19
N GLU A 147 10.78 45.13 -23.13
CA GLU A 147 9.72 44.74 -24.06
C GLU A 147 8.35 45.21 -23.52
N LYS A 148 7.53 45.74 -24.42
CA LYS A 148 6.17 46.22 -24.09
C LYS A 148 5.17 45.09 -24.25
N ASP A 149 4.32 44.96 -23.27
CA ASP A 149 3.27 43.96 -23.26
C ASP A 149 2.13 44.41 -22.36
N ASP A 150 0.90 44.38 -22.87
CA ASP A 150 -0.29 44.93 -22.16
C ASP A 150 -0.55 44.26 -20.81
N GLU A 151 -0.18 42.99 -20.66
CA GLU A 151 -0.37 42.26 -19.41
C GLU A 151 0.65 42.67 -18.34
N THR A 152 1.90 42.92 -18.77
CA THR A 152 3.05 43.18 -17.87
C THR A 152 3.36 44.66 -17.69
N ASP A 153 2.92 45.55 -18.60
CA ASP A 153 3.25 46.99 -18.59
C ASP A 153 2.88 47.65 -17.26
N LYS A 154 1.82 47.27 -16.59
CA LYS A 154 1.45 47.81 -15.28
C LYS A 154 2.49 47.52 -14.18
N TYR A 155 3.34 46.52 -14.36
CA TYR A 155 4.41 46.15 -13.43
C TYR A 155 5.77 46.70 -13.89
N THR A 156 6.05 46.56 -15.19
CA THR A 156 7.35 46.95 -15.79
C THR A 156 7.44 48.42 -16.11
N ARG A 157 6.29 49.12 -16.26
CA ARG A 157 6.17 50.52 -16.70
C ARG A 157 5.04 51.30 -15.99
N PRO A 158 4.96 51.28 -14.64
CA PRO A 158 3.82 51.84 -13.90
C PRO A 158 3.58 53.33 -14.21
N ASP A 159 4.62 54.09 -14.51
CA ASP A 159 4.56 55.54 -14.85
C ASP A 159 4.76 55.78 -16.34
N GLY A 160 4.57 54.78 -17.22
CA GLY A 160 4.75 54.84 -18.67
C GLY A 160 6.21 54.66 -19.11
N TYR A 161 7.15 54.56 -18.18
CA TYR A 161 8.58 54.30 -18.43
C TYR A 161 8.98 53.01 -17.77
N PHE A 162 9.92 52.26 -18.41
CA PHE A 162 10.44 51.06 -17.81
C PHE A 162 11.15 51.33 -16.49
N VAL A 163 10.87 50.49 -15.48
CA VAL A 163 11.63 50.49 -14.22
C VAL A 163 13.11 50.29 -14.51
N SER A 164 13.98 50.85 -13.65
CA SER A 164 15.43 50.76 -13.82
C SER A 164 15.97 49.37 -13.41
N ASP A 165 15.33 48.74 -12.45
CA ASP A 165 15.67 47.42 -11.91
C ASP A 165 14.51 46.44 -12.09
N PHE A 166 14.78 45.24 -12.55
CA PHE A 166 13.77 44.22 -12.71
C PHE A 166 13.15 43.78 -11.36
N ASN A 167 13.89 43.95 -10.24
CA ASN A 167 13.37 43.69 -8.91
C ASN A 167 12.20 44.64 -8.57
N ASP A 168 12.23 45.90 -9.08
CA ASP A 168 11.08 46.80 -8.89
C ASP A 168 9.84 46.29 -9.64
N ALA A 169 10.02 45.73 -10.83
CA ALA A 169 8.90 45.12 -11.59
C ALA A 169 8.31 43.90 -10.88
N LEU A 170 9.16 43.01 -10.37
CA LEU A 170 8.73 41.89 -9.57
C LEU A 170 8.06 42.34 -8.27
N GLY A 171 8.63 43.35 -7.60
CA GLY A 171 8.01 43.99 -6.43
C GLY A 171 6.61 44.50 -6.71
N ASN A 172 6.42 45.23 -7.84
CA ASN A 172 5.12 45.69 -8.30
C ASN A 172 4.12 44.54 -8.54
N LEU A 173 4.60 43.43 -9.11
CA LEU A 173 3.78 42.24 -9.32
C LEU A 173 3.33 41.63 -7.99
N PHE A 174 4.22 41.43 -7.03
CA PHE A 174 3.90 40.77 -5.77
C PHE A 174 3.06 41.61 -4.82
N VAL A 175 3.04 42.95 -4.98
CA VAL A 175 2.10 43.83 -4.23
C VAL A 175 0.77 44.04 -4.93
N ASP A 176 0.62 43.61 -6.19
CA ASP A 176 -0.66 43.64 -6.89
C ASP A 176 -1.68 42.72 -6.19
N SER A 177 -2.85 43.26 -5.84
CA SER A 177 -3.84 42.54 -5.04
C SER A 177 -4.39 41.28 -5.72
N SER A 178 -4.45 41.28 -7.05
CA SER A 178 -4.94 40.10 -7.80
C SER A 178 -3.89 38.98 -7.83
N PHE A 179 -2.61 39.35 -7.99
CA PHE A 179 -1.51 38.39 -7.97
C PHE A 179 -1.28 37.85 -6.56
N SER A 180 -1.21 38.72 -5.54
CA SER A 180 -0.99 38.28 -4.16
C SER A 180 -2.14 37.35 -3.69
N SER A 181 -3.38 37.60 -4.12
CA SER A 181 -4.49 36.70 -3.81
C SER A 181 -4.36 35.31 -4.46
N LYS A 182 -3.71 35.21 -5.63
CA LYS A 182 -3.38 33.91 -6.25
C LYS A 182 -2.29 33.19 -5.46
N ILE A 183 -1.25 33.89 -5.04
CA ILE A 183 -0.19 33.34 -4.17
C ILE A 183 -0.79 32.81 -2.85
N ASP A 184 -1.62 33.62 -2.17
CA ASP A 184 -2.35 33.19 -0.96
C ASP A 184 -3.23 31.94 -1.21
N SER A 185 -3.76 31.78 -2.42
CA SER A 185 -4.57 30.61 -2.81
C SER A 185 -3.69 29.38 -2.99
N ILE A 186 -2.49 29.54 -3.56
CA ILE A 186 -1.49 28.45 -3.69
C ILE A 186 -1.05 27.99 -2.30
N ASP A 187 -0.73 28.89 -1.38
CA ASP A 187 -0.33 28.57 -0.01
C ASP A 187 -1.43 27.78 0.73
N LYS A 188 -2.68 28.23 0.64
CA LYS A 188 -3.83 27.52 1.23
C LYS A 188 -4.05 26.14 0.59
N ASN A 189 -3.81 26.04 -0.71
CA ASN A 189 -3.87 24.78 -1.43
C ASN A 189 -2.79 23.81 -0.92
N GLN A 190 -1.53 24.28 -0.75
CA GLN A 190 -0.45 23.48 -0.16
C GLN A 190 -0.80 23.00 1.25
N ASP A 191 -1.38 23.83 2.11
CA ASP A 191 -1.82 23.44 3.45
C ASP A 191 -2.86 22.32 3.40
N THR A 192 -3.79 22.41 2.46
CA THR A 192 -4.82 21.39 2.24
C THR A 192 -4.20 20.08 1.77
N VAL A 193 -3.32 20.13 0.77
CA VAL A 193 -2.57 18.98 0.26
C VAL A 193 -1.75 18.33 1.35
N ASN A 194 -1.00 19.11 2.13
CA ASN A 194 -0.21 18.62 3.27
C ASN A 194 -1.08 17.88 4.30
N SER A 195 -2.30 18.35 4.52
CA SER A 195 -3.24 17.71 5.43
C SER A 195 -3.78 16.39 4.88
N LEU A 196 -3.99 16.29 3.56
CA LEU A 196 -4.40 15.07 2.87
C LEU A 196 -3.25 14.05 2.83
N MET A 197 -2.03 14.46 2.50
CA MET A 197 -0.85 13.59 2.51
C MET A 197 -0.57 12.98 3.89
N LYS A 198 -0.87 13.71 4.99
CA LYS A 198 -0.81 13.14 6.35
C LYS A 198 -1.80 12.02 6.58
N LYS A 199 -2.99 12.05 5.97
CA LYS A 199 -4.00 11.00 6.07
C LYS A 199 -3.65 9.78 5.22
N LEU A 200 -2.83 9.97 4.18
CA LEU A 200 -2.43 8.95 3.20
C LEU A 200 -1.12 8.22 3.53
N LYS A 201 -0.53 8.47 4.72
CA LYS A 201 0.76 7.88 5.13
C LYS A 201 0.81 6.35 5.20
N ASN A 202 -0.33 5.68 5.43
CA ASN A 202 -0.39 4.24 5.63
C ASN A 202 -1.33 3.61 4.59
N PRO A 203 -0.83 3.38 3.35
CA PRO A 203 -1.65 2.83 2.29
C PRO A 203 -2.08 1.38 2.59
N PRO A 204 -3.34 1.00 2.29
CA PRO A 204 -3.70 -0.40 2.14
C PRO A 204 -2.80 -1.09 1.11
N GLU A 205 -2.67 -2.41 1.18
CA GLU A 205 -1.74 -3.18 0.31
C GLU A 205 -1.99 -2.90 -1.18
N GLU A 206 -3.27 -2.85 -1.57
CA GLU A 206 -3.70 -2.58 -2.95
C GLU A 206 -3.43 -1.15 -3.45
N TYR A 207 -3.09 -0.22 -2.56
CA TYR A 207 -2.80 1.19 -2.90
C TYR A 207 -1.32 1.57 -2.76
N LYS A 208 -0.41 0.64 -2.54
CA LYS A 208 1.02 0.95 -2.38
C LYS A 208 1.61 1.63 -3.60
N ASP A 209 1.39 1.06 -4.78
CA ASP A 209 1.90 1.65 -6.03
C ASP A 209 1.27 3.02 -6.32
N ALA A 210 -0.02 3.18 -6.01
CA ALA A 210 -0.71 4.47 -6.10
C ALA A 210 -0.16 5.50 -5.11
N SER A 211 0.22 5.07 -3.91
CA SER A 211 0.83 5.92 -2.88
C SER A 211 2.21 6.40 -3.31
N ASP A 212 3.00 5.56 -3.95
CA ASP A 212 4.33 5.91 -4.48
C ASP A 212 4.18 6.94 -5.61
N ALA A 213 3.28 6.69 -6.57
CA ALA A 213 2.99 7.63 -7.65
C ALA A 213 2.44 8.98 -7.13
N LEU A 214 1.61 8.96 -6.07
CA LEU A 214 1.12 10.17 -5.42
C LEU A 214 2.25 10.97 -4.75
N SER A 215 3.24 10.28 -4.16
CA SER A 215 4.41 10.92 -3.56
C SER A 215 5.26 11.62 -4.60
N ASP A 216 5.50 10.98 -5.75
CA ASP A 216 6.23 11.59 -6.86
C ASP A 216 5.50 12.82 -7.40
N PHE A 217 4.17 12.73 -7.54
CA PHE A 217 3.36 13.88 -7.95
C PHE A 217 3.36 15.00 -6.91
N TYR A 218 3.34 14.67 -5.62
CA TYR A 218 3.43 15.65 -4.54
C TYR A 218 4.76 16.39 -4.54
N ASP A 219 5.87 15.70 -4.75
CA ASP A 219 7.20 16.32 -4.80
C ASP A 219 7.34 17.27 -6.00
N ALA A 220 6.85 16.85 -7.17
CA ALA A 220 6.81 17.71 -8.36
C ALA A 220 5.90 18.93 -8.17
N TYR A 221 4.71 18.74 -7.58
CA TYR A 221 3.79 19.81 -7.22
C TYR A 221 4.42 20.84 -6.28
N LEU A 222 5.16 20.40 -5.25
CA LEU A 222 5.85 21.30 -4.34
C LEU A 222 6.94 22.11 -5.04
N ALA A 223 7.67 21.49 -5.98
CA ALA A 223 8.68 22.18 -6.77
C ALA A 223 8.07 23.29 -7.64
N LEU A 224 6.96 22.98 -8.32
CA LEU A 224 6.27 23.96 -9.18
C LEU A 224 5.65 25.11 -8.37
N THR A 225 4.93 24.79 -7.30
CA THR A 225 4.31 25.80 -6.43
C THR A 225 5.37 26.67 -5.75
N GLY A 226 6.52 26.09 -5.37
CA GLY A 226 7.67 26.83 -4.84
C GLY A 226 8.23 27.87 -5.82
N CYS A 227 8.25 27.57 -7.12
CA CYS A 227 8.64 28.55 -8.13
C CYS A 227 7.71 29.77 -8.18
N ALA A 228 6.43 29.59 -7.93
CA ALA A 228 5.46 30.68 -7.92
C ALA A 228 5.51 31.51 -6.64
N THR A 229 5.70 30.88 -5.47
CA THR A 229 5.64 31.55 -4.16
C THR A 229 6.97 32.16 -3.72
N ASP A 230 8.11 31.62 -4.17
CA ASP A 230 9.45 32.07 -3.80
C ASP A 230 10.41 32.07 -5.02
N PRO A 231 10.16 32.92 -6.05
CA PRO A 231 11.02 33.00 -7.22
C PRO A 231 12.41 33.53 -6.86
N SER A 232 13.46 32.82 -7.30
CA SER A 232 14.84 33.15 -6.96
C SER A 232 15.81 32.86 -8.09
N GLY A 233 17.04 33.39 -7.97
CA GLY A 233 18.14 33.19 -8.93
C GLY A 233 18.18 34.23 -10.03
N SER A 234 18.57 33.84 -11.25
CA SER A 234 18.50 34.65 -12.47
C SER A 234 17.29 34.26 -13.31
N LEU A 235 16.85 35.14 -14.21
CA LEU A 235 15.77 34.83 -15.16
C LEU A 235 16.02 33.50 -15.89
N GLN A 236 17.24 33.23 -16.33
CA GLN A 236 17.61 32.00 -17.03
C GLN A 236 17.45 30.78 -16.12
N THR A 237 17.99 30.85 -14.91
CA THR A 237 17.91 29.76 -13.92
C THR A 237 16.46 29.51 -13.50
N TYR A 238 15.73 30.58 -13.18
CA TYR A 238 14.33 30.51 -12.81
C TYR A 238 13.49 29.87 -13.94
N SER A 239 13.66 30.33 -15.18
CA SER A 239 12.92 29.80 -16.34
C SER A 239 13.20 28.32 -16.57
N SER A 240 14.46 27.87 -16.41
CA SER A 240 14.78 26.44 -16.52
C SER A 240 14.12 25.64 -15.40
N THR A 241 14.33 26.05 -14.15
CA THR A 241 13.76 25.34 -12.97
C THR A 241 12.24 25.27 -13.02
N PHE A 242 11.58 26.36 -13.42
CA PHE A 242 10.13 26.39 -13.57
C PHE A 242 9.63 25.45 -14.68
N ASN A 243 10.26 25.49 -15.87
CA ASN A 243 9.86 24.61 -16.98
C ASN A 243 10.08 23.13 -16.66
N ASP A 244 11.17 22.80 -15.94
CA ASP A 244 11.46 21.44 -15.49
C ASP A 244 10.41 21.00 -14.48
N ALA A 245 10.09 21.83 -13.47
CA ALA A 245 9.08 21.52 -12.45
C ALA A 245 7.67 21.37 -13.03
N ASP A 246 7.30 22.20 -14.03
CA ASP A 246 6.03 22.10 -14.76
C ASP A 246 5.93 20.78 -15.54
N THR A 247 7.00 20.43 -16.26
CA THR A 247 7.09 19.17 -17.01
C THR A 247 7.01 17.95 -16.08
N ASP A 248 7.73 17.98 -14.96
CA ASP A 248 7.74 16.91 -13.98
C ASP A 248 6.35 16.75 -13.32
N THR A 249 5.70 17.87 -13.01
CA THR A 249 4.32 17.89 -12.47
C THR A 249 3.34 17.24 -13.43
N LEU A 250 3.40 17.59 -14.72
CA LEU A 250 2.54 17.00 -15.76
C LEU A 250 2.80 15.49 -15.92
N ASN A 251 4.07 15.06 -15.93
CA ASN A 251 4.44 13.67 -16.08
C ASN A 251 4.01 12.82 -14.88
N SER A 252 4.23 13.31 -13.66
CA SER A 252 3.84 12.64 -12.42
C SER A 252 2.31 12.57 -12.30
N TYR A 253 1.59 13.61 -12.69
CA TYR A 253 0.12 13.57 -12.77
C TYR A 253 -0.37 12.50 -13.75
N LYS A 254 0.23 12.40 -14.95
CA LYS A 254 -0.12 11.35 -15.92
C LYS A 254 0.13 9.94 -15.38
N ALA A 255 1.23 9.76 -14.63
CA ALA A 255 1.51 8.50 -13.96
C ALA A 255 0.46 8.19 -12.89
N MET A 256 -0.01 9.21 -12.16
CA MET A 256 -1.03 9.08 -11.13
C MET A 256 -2.41 8.73 -11.69
N GLN A 257 -2.76 9.22 -12.90
CA GLN A 257 -4.07 9.01 -13.53
C GLN A 257 -4.45 7.53 -13.67
N GLN A 258 -3.48 6.62 -13.85
CA GLN A 258 -3.76 5.18 -13.98
C GLN A 258 -4.34 4.53 -12.71
N TYR A 259 -4.23 5.21 -11.58
CA TYR A 259 -4.73 4.75 -10.25
C TYR A 259 -6.03 5.44 -9.82
N LEU A 260 -6.50 6.41 -10.59
CA LEU A 260 -7.78 7.07 -10.34
C LEU A 260 -8.89 6.26 -11.03
N GLY A 261 -10.03 6.12 -10.36
CA GLY A 261 -11.20 5.49 -10.96
C GLY A 261 -11.74 6.31 -12.14
N ASP A 262 -12.38 5.62 -13.09
CA ASP A 262 -13.11 6.25 -14.20
C ASP A 262 -14.34 7.02 -13.72
#